data_763c60b50b6511a3cb336cc2d6a8827a
#
_entry.id   763c60b50b6511a3cb336cc2d6a8827a
#
_cell.length_a   1.000
_cell.length_b   1.000
_cell.length_c   1.000
_cell.angle_alpha   90.00
_cell.angle_beta   90.00
_cell.angle_gamma   90.00
#
_symmetry.space_group_name_H-M   'P 1'
#
loop_
_entity.id
_entity.type
_entity.pdbx_description
1 polymer ?
#
loop_
_entity_poly.entity_id
_entity_poly.type
_entity_poly.pdbx_seq_one_letter_code
_entity_poly.pdbx_strand_id
1 'polypeptide(L)'
;MRVXXXXAFAGIDEIVKSRLGQHSTGFGSSLKSSAEHGDLYAQVTADDLHRFGLIPEFIGRLPVLTSVKELTESDLVRVLVEPENSLVTQYCSLFELDGIDLHFTDGAIHAMARMARERGTGARALSSIMEAVLKETMFEVPSQPDVRSVTITEEVVNQGAKPTLLETVPRSKTA
;
A
#
# COMPACT_ATOMS: atom_id res chain seq x y z
N MET A 1 10.70 13.25 21.04
CA MET A 1 9.49 13.64 20.26
C MET A 1 9.66 13.13 18.82
N ARG A 2 8.68 12.33 18.33
CA ARG A 2 8.67 11.85 16.96
C ARG A 2 7.68 12.69 16.14
N VAL A 3 8.10 13.22 15.01
CA VAL A 3 7.23 13.98 14.11
C VAL A 3 7.11 13.21 12.81
N UNK A 4 6.13 12.75 12.58
CA UNK A 4 5.90 12.02 11.42
C UNK A 4 5.05 12.84 10.56
N UNK A 5 5.48 13.14 9.97
CA UNK A 5 4.69 13.95 9.14
C UNK A 5 4.60 13.28 7.86
N UNK A 6 3.96 12.69 7.94
CA UNK A 6 3.71 12.03 6.71
C UNK A 6 3.28 13.05 5.69
N UNK A 7 2.93 13.41 5.42
CA UNK A 7 2.50 14.27 4.41
C UNK A 7 2.69 15.74 4.71
N ALA A 8 3.13 15.93 5.63
CA ALA A 8 3.27 17.35 6.01
C ALA A 8 4.36 18.08 5.23
N PHE A 9 5.25 17.39 4.59
CA PHE A 9 6.40 17.96 3.87
C PHE A 9 6.26 17.88 2.35
N ALA A 10 5.05 17.94 1.83
CA ALA A 10 4.81 18.00 0.38
C ALA A 10 5.50 19.25 -0.21
N GLY A 11 6.33 19.06 -1.24
CA GLY A 11 7.09 20.15 -1.87
C GLY A 11 8.51 20.34 -1.34
N ILE A 12 8.93 19.64 -0.29
CA ILE A 12 10.31 19.74 0.20
C ILE A 12 11.32 19.20 -0.84
N ASP A 13 10.89 18.26 -1.65
CA ASP A 13 11.69 17.70 -2.75
C ASP A 13 12.11 18.78 -3.76
N GLU A 14 11.25 19.76 -4.03
CA GLU A 14 11.56 20.88 -4.91
C GLU A 14 12.67 21.78 -4.32
N ILE A 15 12.64 21.97 -2.99
CA ILE A 15 13.66 22.75 -2.27
C ILE A 15 15.01 22.02 -2.36
N VAL A 16 15.01 20.70 -2.13
CA VAL A 16 16.21 19.86 -2.22
C VAL A 16 16.75 19.87 -3.68
N LYS A 17 15.89 19.69 -4.67
CA LYS A 17 16.26 19.76 -6.11
C LYS A 17 16.88 21.09 -6.46
N SER A 18 16.28 22.20 -6.02
CA SER A 18 16.79 23.54 -6.24
C SER A 18 18.19 23.74 -5.65
N ARG A 19 18.40 23.25 -4.41
CA ARG A 19 19.72 23.31 -3.76
C ARG A 19 20.76 22.48 -4.51
N LEU A 20 20.42 21.27 -4.90
CA LEU A 20 21.31 20.36 -5.63
C LEU A 20 21.60 20.88 -7.05
N GLY A 21 20.58 21.46 -7.71
CA GLY A 21 20.69 22.03 -9.04
C GLY A 21 21.57 23.27 -9.07
N GLN A 22 21.56 24.11 -8.04
CA GLN A 22 22.41 25.29 -7.93
C GLN A 22 23.91 24.95 -7.84
N HIS A 23 24.25 23.75 -7.37
CA HIS A 23 25.62 23.28 -7.33
C HIS A 23 26.09 22.63 -8.65
N SER A 24 25.19 22.48 -9.63
CA SER A 24 25.46 21.79 -10.90
C SER A 24 25.65 22.76 -12.08
N THR A 25 26.19 23.94 -11.85
CA THR A 25 26.50 24.89 -12.93
C THR A 25 27.84 24.54 -13.59
N GLY A 26 27.90 23.38 -14.24
CA GLY A 26 29.04 22.98 -15.06
C GLY A 26 28.56 22.38 -16.39
N PHE A 27 29.24 22.73 -17.47
CA PHE A 27 29.00 22.15 -18.80
C PHE A 27 29.12 20.62 -18.75
N GLY A 28 28.01 19.92 -18.96
CA GLY A 28 28.01 18.46 -19.06
C GLY A 28 27.15 17.69 -18.08
N SER A 29 26.28 18.35 -17.28
CA SER A 29 25.34 17.61 -16.43
C SER A 29 24.18 17.07 -17.28
N SER A 30 24.26 15.81 -17.66
CA SER A 30 23.09 15.11 -18.20
C SER A 30 21.98 15.09 -17.14
N LEU A 31 20.77 15.43 -17.56
CA LEU A 31 19.57 15.30 -16.76
C LEU A 31 19.42 13.81 -16.36
N LYS A 32 19.84 13.47 -15.18
CA LYS A 32 19.64 12.13 -14.65
C LYS A 32 18.15 11.91 -14.44
N SER A 33 17.67 10.83 -15.00
CA SER A 33 16.26 10.47 -15.09
C SER A 33 15.59 10.26 -13.73
N SER A 34 14.27 10.25 -13.75
CA SER A 34 13.36 10.17 -12.60
C SER A 34 13.54 8.97 -11.64
N ALA A 35 14.48 8.06 -11.93
CA ALA A 35 14.76 6.89 -11.07
C ALA A 35 15.40 7.26 -9.72
N GLU A 36 15.82 8.52 -9.53
CA GLU A 36 16.53 8.95 -8.32
C GLU A 36 15.64 9.68 -7.29
N HIS A 37 14.32 9.74 -7.53
CA HIS A 37 13.41 10.45 -6.61
C HIS A 37 13.39 9.84 -5.18
N GLY A 38 13.64 8.56 -5.05
CA GLY A 38 13.70 7.90 -3.75
C GLY A 38 14.84 8.35 -2.83
N ASP A 39 15.89 8.96 -3.41
CA ASP A 39 17.08 9.37 -2.65
C ASP A 39 17.07 10.86 -2.27
N LEU A 40 16.16 11.66 -2.82
CA LEU A 40 16.09 13.10 -2.53
C LEU A 40 15.72 13.37 -1.06
N TYR A 41 14.77 12.62 -0.53
CA TYR A 41 14.36 12.78 0.86
C TYR A 41 15.47 12.39 1.86
N ALA A 42 16.37 11.48 1.45
CA ALA A 42 17.54 11.11 2.28
C ALA A 42 18.56 12.26 2.36
N GLN A 43 18.49 13.21 1.42
CA GLN A 43 19.41 14.34 1.34
C GLN A 43 18.86 15.63 1.98
N VAL A 44 17.67 15.55 2.62
CA VAL A 44 17.07 16.69 3.32
C VAL A 44 17.95 17.11 4.48
N THR A 45 18.23 18.42 4.56
CA THR A 45 19.04 19.05 5.62
C THR A 45 18.16 19.94 6.50
N ALA A 46 18.71 20.38 7.62
CA ALA A 46 18.06 21.36 8.49
C ALA A 46 17.77 22.68 7.76
N ASP A 47 18.65 23.08 6.84
CA ASP A 47 18.48 24.29 6.04
C ASP A 47 17.27 24.17 5.09
N ASP A 48 17.06 22.99 4.49
CA ASP A 48 15.90 22.72 3.63
C ASP A 48 14.59 22.83 4.43
N LEU A 49 14.59 22.32 5.67
CA LEU A 49 13.43 22.44 6.57
C LEU A 49 13.16 23.91 6.97
N HIS A 50 14.23 24.69 7.17
CA HIS A 50 14.11 26.13 7.43
C HIS A 50 13.50 26.85 6.21
N ARG A 51 13.98 26.55 5.01
CA ARG A 51 13.44 27.09 3.76
C ARG A 51 11.98 26.67 3.52
N PHE A 52 11.64 25.48 3.97
CA PHE A 52 10.27 24.96 3.90
C PHE A 52 9.31 25.71 4.84
N GLY A 53 9.86 26.40 5.86
CA GLY A 53 9.10 27.23 6.79
C GLY A 53 9.11 26.81 8.24
N LEU A 54 9.96 25.83 8.61
CA LEU A 54 10.11 25.45 10.00
C LEU A 54 11.01 26.45 10.72
N ILE A 55 10.61 26.87 11.90
CA ILE A 55 11.40 27.82 12.72
C ILE A 55 12.68 27.14 13.28
N PRO A 56 13.80 27.88 13.36
CA PRO A 56 15.07 27.30 13.82
C PRO A 56 15.01 26.67 15.21
N GLU A 57 14.25 27.24 16.12
CA GLU A 57 14.09 26.73 17.49
C GLU A 57 13.45 25.33 17.50
N PHE A 58 12.54 25.08 16.58
CA PHE A 58 11.92 23.76 16.42
C PHE A 58 12.90 22.75 15.82
N ILE A 59 13.59 23.16 14.75
CA ILE A 59 14.59 22.32 14.07
C ILE A 59 15.71 21.91 15.06
N GLY A 60 16.19 22.84 15.88
CA GLY A 60 17.22 22.58 16.89
C GLY A 60 16.83 21.56 17.94
N ARG A 61 15.51 21.27 18.10
CA ARG A 61 15.02 20.23 19.01
C ARG A 61 14.85 18.87 18.35
N LEU A 62 15.11 18.77 17.05
CA LEU A 62 15.06 17.51 16.30
C LEU A 62 16.48 16.95 16.15
N PRO A 63 16.87 15.99 17.00
CA PRO A 63 18.26 15.53 17.02
C PRO A 63 18.67 14.73 15.78
N VAL A 64 17.69 14.13 15.08
CA VAL A 64 17.95 13.29 13.92
C VAL A 64 16.89 13.56 12.85
N LEU A 65 17.36 13.78 11.62
CA LEU A 65 16.54 13.81 10.42
C LEU A 65 16.71 12.48 9.69
N THR A 66 15.60 11.87 9.32
CA THR A 66 15.60 10.62 8.56
C THR A 66 14.43 10.60 7.59
N SER A 67 14.60 9.93 6.49
CA SER A 67 13.55 9.73 5.50
C SER A 67 13.13 8.27 5.44
N VAL A 68 11.94 8.03 4.93
CA VAL A 68 11.43 6.68 4.66
C VAL A 68 11.25 6.56 3.14
N LYS A 69 11.76 5.49 2.57
CA LYS A 69 11.61 5.21 1.15
C LYS A 69 10.16 4.84 0.83
N GLU A 70 9.73 5.15 -0.39
CA GLU A 70 8.46 4.67 -0.89
C GLU A 70 8.47 3.15 -0.99
N LEU A 71 7.35 2.54 -0.64
CA LEU A 71 7.19 1.09 -0.73
C LEU A 71 7.09 0.67 -2.20
N THR A 72 7.86 -0.32 -2.57
CA THR A 72 7.76 -0.95 -3.89
C THR A 72 6.53 -1.86 -3.93
N GLU A 73 6.15 -2.30 -5.11
CA GLU A 73 5.07 -3.30 -5.27
C GLU A 73 5.38 -4.56 -4.44
N SER A 74 6.62 -5.03 -4.49
CA SER A 74 7.04 -6.21 -3.72
C SER A 74 6.96 -5.99 -2.20
N ASP A 75 7.26 -4.77 -1.72
CA ASP A 75 7.08 -4.44 -0.30
C ASP A 75 5.60 -4.46 0.10
N LEU A 76 4.73 -3.96 -0.78
CA LEU A 76 3.28 -3.94 -0.54
C LEU A 76 2.69 -5.35 -0.55
N VAL A 77 3.16 -6.24 -1.44
CA VAL A 77 2.82 -7.67 -1.43
C VAL A 77 3.21 -8.28 -0.08
N ARG A 78 4.43 -8.02 0.38
CA ARG A 78 4.91 -8.52 1.68
C ARG A 78 4.04 -8.02 2.84
N VAL A 79 3.65 -6.76 2.81
CA VAL A 79 2.75 -6.18 3.84
C VAL A 79 1.39 -6.88 3.85
N LEU A 80 0.89 -7.31 2.67
CA LEU A 80 -0.40 -8.00 2.57
C LEU A 80 -0.37 -9.41 3.17
N VAL A 81 0.77 -10.12 3.07
CA VAL A 81 0.79 -11.57 3.36
C VAL A 81 1.73 -11.99 4.50
N GLU A 82 2.88 -11.30 4.71
CA GLU A 82 3.92 -11.80 5.62
C GLU A 82 3.61 -11.66 7.12
N PRO A 83 3.06 -10.54 7.63
CA PRO A 83 2.81 -10.43 9.07
C PRO A 83 1.80 -11.48 9.55
N GLU A 84 2.00 -11.99 10.76
CA GLU A 84 1.03 -12.91 11.41
C GLU A 84 -0.39 -12.33 11.41
N ASN A 85 -0.50 -11.01 11.51
CA ASN A 85 -1.77 -10.29 11.50
C ASN A 85 -1.91 -9.47 10.21
N SER A 86 -1.55 -10.06 9.07
CA SER A 86 -1.67 -9.42 7.77
C SER A 86 -3.14 -9.19 7.39
N LEU A 87 -3.39 -8.27 6.44
CA LEU A 87 -4.76 -8.01 5.96
C LEU A 87 -5.39 -9.29 5.39
N VAL A 88 -4.63 -10.06 4.62
CA VAL A 88 -5.11 -11.34 4.07
C VAL A 88 -5.54 -12.27 5.21
N THR A 89 -4.68 -12.46 6.22
CA THR A 89 -4.96 -13.32 7.37
C THR A 89 -6.22 -12.85 8.13
N GLN A 90 -6.36 -11.54 8.35
CA GLN A 90 -7.52 -10.98 9.06
C GLN A 90 -8.83 -11.29 8.33
N TYR A 91 -8.87 -11.08 7.01
CA TYR A 91 -10.09 -11.36 6.24
C TYR A 91 -10.36 -12.85 6.08
N CYS A 92 -9.32 -13.68 5.92
CA CYS A 92 -9.49 -15.14 5.92
C CYS A 92 -10.12 -15.61 7.25
N SER A 93 -9.61 -15.13 8.38
CA SER A 93 -10.16 -15.47 9.70
C SER A 93 -11.60 -14.97 9.86
N LEU A 94 -11.93 -13.80 9.31
CA LEU A 94 -13.30 -13.28 9.36
C LEU A 94 -14.27 -14.19 8.60
N PHE A 95 -13.92 -14.62 7.40
CA PHE A 95 -14.75 -15.53 6.60
C PHE A 95 -14.84 -16.93 7.23
N GLU A 96 -13.76 -17.39 7.87
CA GLU A 96 -13.73 -18.67 8.59
C GLU A 96 -14.78 -18.73 9.73
N LEU A 97 -15.09 -17.59 10.37
CA LEU A 97 -16.14 -17.53 11.38
C LEU A 97 -17.53 -17.89 10.80
N ASP A 98 -17.73 -17.62 9.51
CA ASP A 98 -18.95 -17.97 8.79
C ASP A 98 -18.84 -19.34 8.09
N GLY A 99 -17.75 -20.08 8.32
CA GLY A 99 -17.50 -21.40 7.74
C GLY A 99 -17.09 -21.36 6.27
N ILE A 100 -16.52 -20.25 5.81
CA ILE A 100 -16.14 -20.01 4.42
C ILE A 100 -14.62 -19.91 4.32
N ASP A 101 -14.02 -20.66 3.42
CA ASP A 101 -12.58 -20.59 3.11
C ASP A 101 -12.34 -19.50 2.07
N LEU A 102 -11.72 -18.38 2.47
CA LEU A 102 -11.36 -17.29 1.58
C LEU A 102 -9.93 -17.49 1.06
N HIS A 103 -9.78 -17.45 -0.25
CA HIS A 103 -8.50 -17.59 -0.93
C HIS A 103 -8.23 -16.41 -1.86
N PHE A 104 -6.97 -15.99 -1.91
CA PHE A 104 -6.48 -14.98 -2.86
C PHE A 104 -5.46 -15.64 -3.77
N THR A 105 -5.61 -15.45 -5.07
CA THR A 105 -4.56 -15.86 -6.00
C THR A 105 -3.37 -14.90 -5.92
N ASP A 106 -2.18 -15.33 -6.30
CA ASP A 106 -0.99 -14.48 -6.36
C ASP A 106 -1.26 -13.25 -7.26
N GLY A 107 -1.96 -13.46 -8.38
CA GLY A 107 -2.36 -12.37 -9.27
C GLY A 107 -3.22 -11.32 -8.57
N ALA A 108 -4.16 -11.73 -7.72
CA ALA A 108 -5.01 -10.80 -6.95
C ALA A 108 -4.16 -9.97 -5.97
N ILE A 109 -3.24 -10.61 -5.26
CA ILE A 109 -2.36 -9.93 -4.30
C ILE A 109 -1.49 -8.90 -5.01
N HIS A 110 -0.88 -9.27 -6.15
CA HIS A 110 -0.09 -8.36 -6.98
C HIS A 110 -0.94 -7.20 -7.54
N ALA A 111 -2.17 -7.48 -7.99
CA ALA A 111 -3.07 -6.44 -8.51
C ALA A 111 -3.41 -5.42 -7.41
N MET A 112 -3.72 -5.88 -6.19
CA MET A 112 -3.99 -5.00 -5.04
C MET A 112 -2.76 -4.15 -4.68
N ALA A 113 -1.57 -4.74 -4.68
CA ALA A 113 -0.32 -4.03 -4.42
C ALA A 113 -0.05 -2.95 -5.47
N ARG A 114 -0.29 -3.25 -6.75
CA ARG A 114 -0.16 -2.31 -7.87
C ARG A 114 -1.12 -1.14 -7.72
N MET A 115 -2.40 -1.40 -7.43
CA MET A 115 -3.41 -0.37 -7.19
C MET A 115 -3.01 0.53 -6.00
N ALA A 116 -2.48 -0.06 -4.94
CA ALA A 116 -2.05 0.71 -3.75
C ALA A 116 -0.87 1.64 -4.09
N ARG A 117 0.07 1.16 -4.90
CA ARG A 117 1.20 1.95 -5.39
C ARG A 117 0.71 3.12 -6.26
N GLU A 118 -0.23 2.87 -7.17
CA GLU A 118 -0.79 3.90 -8.05
C GLU A 118 -1.53 5.00 -7.27
N ARG A 119 -2.17 4.65 -6.15
CA ARG A 119 -2.82 5.63 -5.26
C ARG A 119 -1.81 6.51 -4.49
N GLY A 120 -0.55 6.13 -4.43
CA GLY A 120 0.51 6.93 -3.81
C GLY A 120 0.43 7.09 -2.30
N THR A 121 -0.45 6.35 -1.62
CA THR A 121 -0.62 6.42 -0.17
C THR A 121 0.00 5.21 0.56
N GLY A 122 0.77 4.41 -0.18
CA GLY A 122 1.49 3.25 0.37
C GLY A 122 0.56 2.22 0.97
N ALA A 123 1.00 1.63 2.08
CA ALA A 123 0.26 0.55 2.76
C ALA A 123 -1.15 0.97 3.23
N ARG A 124 -1.40 2.27 3.45
CA ARG A 124 -2.74 2.74 3.86
C ARG A 124 -3.82 2.46 2.81
N ALA A 125 -3.44 2.46 1.52
CA ALA A 125 -4.38 2.14 0.45
C ALA A 125 -4.83 0.68 0.48
N LEU A 126 -4.01 -0.24 1.00
CA LEU A 126 -4.29 -1.68 0.98
C LEU A 126 -5.60 -2.03 1.69
N SER A 127 -5.84 -1.44 2.87
CA SER A 127 -7.08 -1.68 3.62
C SER A 127 -8.32 -1.27 2.82
N SER A 128 -8.30 -0.06 2.25
CA SER A 128 -9.46 0.44 1.47
C SER A 128 -9.66 -0.34 0.16
N ILE A 129 -8.57 -0.84 -0.44
CA ILE A 129 -8.66 -1.68 -1.64
C ILE A 129 -9.25 -3.04 -1.27
N MET A 130 -8.75 -3.66 -0.20
CA MET A 130 -9.25 -4.94 0.30
C MET A 130 -10.74 -4.86 0.63
N GLU A 131 -11.16 -3.81 1.36
CA GLU A 131 -12.56 -3.55 1.66
C GLU A 131 -13.41 -3.41 0.39
N ALA A 132 -12.93 -2.66 -0.60
CA ALA A 132 -13.65 -2.46 -1.86
C ALA A 132 -13.81 -3.77 -2.63
N VAL A 133 -12.75 -4.59 -2.68
CA VAL A 133 -12.75 -5.88 -3.38
C VAL A 133 -13.70 -6.88 -2.70
N LEU A 134 -13.71 -6.91 -1.37
CA LEU A 134 -14.48 -7.89 -0.61
C LEU A 134 -15.90 -7.45 -0.24
N LYS A 135 -16.24 -6.18 -0.44
CA LYS A 135 -17.50 -5.59 0.02
C LYS A 135 -18.73 -6.41 -0.36
N GLU A 136 -18.89 -6.73 -1.64
CA GLU A 136 -20.03 -7.49 -2.11
C GLU A 136 -20.00 -8.94 -1.59
N THR A 137 -18.81 -9.54 -1.61
CA THR A 137 -18.58 -10.91 -1.14
C THR A 137 -18.94 -11.06 0.34
N MET A 138 -18.52 -10.11 1.17
CA MET A 138 -18.82 -10.09 2.61
C MET A 138 -20.32 -9.98 2.90
N PHE A 139 -21.07 -9.36 2.00
CA PHE A 139 -22.50 -9.16 2.17
C PHE A 139 -23.32 -10.33 1.61
N GLU A 140 -22.94 -10.86 0.45
CA GLU A 140 -23.73 -11.89 -0.26
C GLU A 140 -23.44 -13.31 0.22
N VAL A 141 -22.17 -13.66 0.40
CA VAL A 141 -21.76 -15.06 0.59
C VAL A 141 -22.24 -15.66 1.93
N PRO A 142 -22.21 -14.94 3.07
CA PRO A 142 -22.74 -15.52 4.33
C PRO A 142 -24.22 -15.91 4.27
N SER A 143 -24.98 -15.32 3.32
CA SER A 143 -26.38 -15.63 3.12
C SER A 143 -26.61 -16.89 2.25
N GLN A 144 -25.53 -17.48 1.72
CA GLN A 144 -25.58 -18.63 0.81
C GLN A 144 -25.07 -19.89 1.53
N PRO A 145 -25.97 -20.74 2.05
CA PRO A 145 -25.56 -21.85 2.92
C PRO A 145 -24.76 -22.95 2.21
N ASP A 146 -24.75 -22.94 0.89
CA ASP A 146 -24.05 -23.96 0.10
C ASP A 146 -22.64 -23.57 -0.28
N VAL A 147 -22.24 -22.30 -0.08
CA VAL A 147 -20.89 -21.82 -0.41
C VAL A 147 -19.92 -22.21 0.69
N ARG A 148 -18.81 -22.85 0.32
CA ARG A 148 -17.76 -23.29 1.23
C ARG A 148 -16.42 -22.59 0.99
N SER A 149 -16.20 -22.10 -0.21
CA SER A 149 -14.93 -21.45 -0.54
C SER A 149 -15.17 -20.31 -1.53
N VAL A 150 -14.40 -19.25 -1.35
CA VAL A 150 -14.43 -18.06 -2.21
C VAL A 150 -13.00 -17.81 -2.68
N THR A 151 -12.79 -17.67 -3.97
CA THR A 151 -11.49 -17.35 -4.54
C THR A 151 -11.51 -15.99 -5.22
N ILE A 152 -10.66 -15.10 -4.77
CA ILE A 152 -10.45 -13.76 -5.34
C ILE A 152 -9.31 -13.86 -6.35
N THR A 153 -9.64 -13.55 -7.61
CA THR A 153 -8.68 -13.56 -8.71
C THR A 153 -8.29 -12.14 -9.11
N GLU A 154 -7.31 -12.03 -10.00
CA GLU A 154 -6.88 -10.73 -10.55
C GLU A 154 -8.03 -9.99 -11.25
N GLU A 155 -8.91 -10.73 -11.94
CA GLU A 155 -10.07 -10.14 -12.64
C GLU A 155 -11.07 -9.51 -11.65
N VAL A 156 -11.26 -10.14 -10.49
CA VAL A 156 -12.10 -9.60 -9.42
C VAL A 156 -11.55 -8.24 -8.96
N VAL A 157 -10.24 -8.16 -8.77
CA VAL A 157 -9.57 -6.92 -8.30
C VAL A 157 -9.61 -5.82 -9.36
N ASN A 158 -9.27 -6.16 -10.62
CA ASN A 158 -9.08 -5.14 -11.67
C ASN A 158 -10.39 -4.71 -12.33
N GLN A 159 -11.36 -5.61 -12.46
CA GLN A 159 -12.57 -5.39 -13.27
C GLN A 159 -13.87 -5.46 -12.45
N GLY A 160 -13.78 -5.75 -11.16
CA GLY A 160 -14.95 -5.98 -10.32
C GLY A 160 -15.74 -7.23 -10.75
N ALA A 161 -15.05 -8.23 -11.30
CA ALA A 161 -15.68 -9.50 -11.66
C ALA A 161 -16.17 -10.21 -10.39
N LYS A 162 -17.15 -11.08 -10.53
CA LYS A 162 -17.61 -11.88 -9.39
C LYS A 162 -16.54 -12.90 -8.98
N PRO A 163 -16.31 -13.09 -7.68
CA PRO A 163 -15.37 -14.11 -7.22
C PRO A 163 -15.83 -15.53 -7.59
N THR A 164 -14.88 -16.43 -7.69
CA THR A 164 -15.17 -17.85 -7.93
C THR A 164 -15.67 -18.48 -6.63
N LEU A 165 -16.88 -18.99 -6.66
CA LEU A 165 -17.52 -19.67 -5.52
C LEU A 165 -17.44 -21.18 -5.73
N LEU A 166 -17.02 -21.93 -4.70
CA LEU A 166 -17.13 -23.38 -4.67
C LEU A 166 -18.26 -23.75 -3.71
N GLU A 167 -19.32 -24.32 -4.29
CA GLU A 167 -20.48 -24.79 -3.55
C GLU A 167 -20.31 -26.28 -3.22
N THR A 168 -20.80 -26.68 -2.08
CA THR A 168 -20.91 -28.10 -1.74
C THR A 168 -22.02 -28.74 -2.58
N VAL A 169 -21.69 -29.80 -3.29
CA VAL A 169 -22.71 -30.63 -3.91
C VAL A 169 -23.61 -31.19 -2.79
N PRO A 170 -24.92 -30.93 -2.80
CA PRO A 170 -25.77 -31.49 -1.76
C PRO A 170 -25.66 -33.00 -1.76
N ARG A 171 -25.28 -33.57 -0.62
CA ARG A 171 -25.35 -35.05 -0.42
C ARG A 171 -26.80 -35.45 -0.71
N SER A 172 -27.02 -36.20 -1.78
CA SER A 172 -28.31 -36.80 -2.02
C SER A 172 -28.70 -37.61 -0.77
N LYS A 173 -29.76 -37.20 -0.14
CA LYS A 173 -30.35 -38.05 0.92
C LYS A 173 -30.77 -39.35 0.26
N THR A 174 -29.94 -40.38 0.41
CA THR A 174 -30.34 -41.74 0.12
C THR A 174 -31.40 -42.11 1.17
N ALA A 175 -32.63 -42.29 0.69
CA ALA A 175 -33.75 -42.76 1.52
C ALA A 175 -33.52 -44.19 1.99
#